data_ee6dd58fb03fea00a1b87d12b59bc50e
#
_entry.id   ee6dd58fb03fea00a1b87d12b59bc50e
#
_cell.length_a   1.000
_cell.length_b   1.000
_cell.length_c   1.000
_cell.angle_alpha   90.00
_cell.angle_beta   90.00
_cell.angle_gamma   90.00
#
_symmetry.space_group_name_H-M   'P 1'
#
loop_
_entity.id
_entity.type
_entity.pdbx_description
1 polymer ?
#
loop_
_entity_poly.entity_id
_entity_poly.type
_entity_poly.pdbx_seq_one_letter_code
_entity_poly.pdbx_strand_id
1 'polypeptide(L)'
;MYATNVVGTRELMLAALRAGVKRIVYTSSVATLGLISDGAPADEETPSTLDDMIGHYKRSKYLAEAEVKRLAATENLPVVIVNPSTPIGPRDIKPTPTGRMVLDAATGRMPAYVDTGLNVVHVDDVATGHLLAFEHGTVGRRYILGGENLTLKEILQRIGAITGHPPPRWRLPHNLILPIGYLMEGWTKLVGSGEPLVTVNGVRLAKKRMFFSSSRAERELGYQARPVDEAFRDAINWFHQNG
;
A
#
# COMPACT_ATOMS: atom_id res chain seq x y z
N MET A 1 16.95 -4.95 -3.84
CA MET A 1 15.74 -4.91 -2.99
C MET A 1 16.00 -5.50 -1.60
N TYR A 2 16.39 -6.79 -1.43
CA TYR A 2 16.64 -7.36 -0.08
C TYR A 2 17.81 -6.66 0.63
N ALA A 3 18.92 -6.40 -0.06
CA ALA A 3 20.05 -5.68 0.52
C ALA A 3 19.61 -4.28 1.03
N THR A 4 18.83 -3.55 0.26
CA THR A 4 18.34 -2.22 0.66
C THR A 4 17.28 -2.31 1.77
N ASN A 5 16.24 -3.13 1.56
CA ASN A 5 15.10 -3.15 2.47
C ASN A 5 15.38 -3.89 3.78
N VAL A 6 16.18 -4.96 3.78
CA VAL A 6 16.43 -5.76 4.99
C VAL A 6 17.75 -5.36 5.64
N VAL A 7 18.86 -5.50 4.90
CA VAL A 7 20.19 -5.21 5.46
C VAL A 7 20.34 -3.72 5.75
N GLY A 8 19.95 -2.85 4.80
CA GLY A 8 20.01 -1.41 4.98
C GLY A 8 19.17 -0.91 6.15
N THR A 9 17.95 -1.46 6.32
CA THR A 9 17.10 -1.16 7.47
C THR A 9 17.79 -1.56 8.78
N ARG A 10 18.30 -2.79 8.86
CA ARG A 10 19.02 -3.27 10.05
C ARG A 10 20.18 -2.34 10.41
N GLU A 11 21.05 -2.06 9.46
CA GLU A 11 22.24 -1.22 9.71
C GLU A 11 21.86 0.20 10.11
N LEU A 12 20.83 0.79 9.48
CA LEU A 12 20.32 2.12 9.86
C LEU A 12 19.76 2.10 11.28
N MET A 13 18.97 1.10 11.66
CA MET A 13 18.40 1.00 13.01
C MET A 13 19.48 0.83 14.07
N LEU A 14 20.49 -0.01 13.81
CA LEU A 14 21.63 -0.18 14.71
C LEU A 14 22.49 1.10 14.81
N ALA A 15 22.68 1.81 13.69
CA ALA A 15 23.38 3.09 13.71
C ALA A 15 22.61 4.14 14.53
N ALA A 16 21.30 4.24 14.36
CA ALA A 16 20.45 5.14 15.13
C ALA A 16 20.52 4.81 16.65
N LEU A 17 20.49 3.53 16.99
CA LEU A 17 20.63 3.08 18.38
C LEU A 17 21.98 3.49 18.96
N ARG A 18 23.10 3.23 18.24
CA ARG A 18 24.46 3.66 18.67
C ARG A 18 24.61 5.17 18.79
N ALA A 19 23.91 5.93 17.94
CA ALA A 19 23.88 7.39 18.00
C ALA A 19 22.99 7.95 19.14
N GLY A 20 22.34 7.09 19.91
CA GLY A 20 21.49 7.48 21.04
C GLY A 20 20.18 8.15 20.62
N VAL A 21 19.65 7.86 19.41
CA VAL A 21 18.36 8.35 18.97
C VAL A 21 17.28 7.88 19.94
N LYS A 22 16.47 8.81 20.44
CA LYS A 22 15.50 8.56 21.51
C LYS A 22 14.17 8.04 21.01
N ARG A 23 13.85 8.24 19.72
CA ARG A 23 12.60 7.79 19.13
C ARG A 23 12.72 7.66 17.63
N ILE A 24 12.18 6.60 17.09
CA ILE A 24 12.21 6.25 15.66
C ILE A 24 10.79 5.93 15.23
N VAL A 25 10.35 6.43 14.07
CA VAL A 25 9.16 5.94 13.37
C VAL A 25 9.61 5.19 12.12
N TYR A 26 9.33 3.89 12.07
CA TYR A 26 9.69 3.05 10.94
C TYR A 26 8.50 2.87 10.00
N THR A 27 8.65 3.29 8.75
CA THR A 27 7.64 3.12 7.71
C THR A 27 7.71 1.72 7.11
N SER A 28 6.82 0.85 7.54
CA SER A 28 6.58 -0.46 6.94
C SER A 28 5.51 -0.38 5.85
N SER A 29 4.57 -1.30 5.81
CA SER A 29 3.44 -1.33 4.88
C SER A 29 2.40 -2.34 5.34
N VAL A 30 1.12 -2.14 5.02
CA VAL A 30 0.11 -3.21 5.17
C VAL A 30 0.42 -4.46 4.34
N ALA A 31 1.35 -4.36 3.39
CA ALA A 31 1.85 -5.49 2.61
C ALA A 31 2.52 -6.58 3.47
N THR A 32 2.90 -6.28 4.73
CA THR A 32 3.49 -7.21 5.69
C THR A 32 2.46 -7.91 6.56
N LEU A 33 1.19 -7.49 6.48
CA LEU A 33 0.10 -8.00 7.31
C LEU A 33 -0.63 -9.16 6.64
N GLY A 34 -1.29 -9.98 7.44
CA GLY A 34 -2.22 -11.00 6.97
C GLY A 34 -3.46 -10.38 6.34
N LEU A 35 -4.23 -11.23 5.65
CA LEU A 35 -5.52 -10.88 5.09
C LEU A 35 -6.56 -11.90 5.57
N ILE A 36 -7.78 -11.44 5.80
CA ILE A 36 -8.89 -12.30 6.20
C ILE A 36 -9.59 -12.83 4.94
N SER A 37 -9.82 -14.13 4.89
CA SER A 37 -10.26 -14.82 3.67
C SER A 37 -11.66 -14.45 3.20
N ASP A 38 -12.55 -14.04 4.10
CA ASP A 38 -13.91 -13.60 3.80
C ASP A 38 -14.00 -12.13 3.35
N GLY A 39 -12.85 -11.43 3.33
CA GLY A 39 -12.75 -10.02 2.96
C GLY A 39 -13.10 -9.04 4.08
N ALA A 40 -13.20 -9.50 5.34
CA ALA A 40 -13.26 -8.61 6.48
C ALA A 40 -11.96 -7.81 6.62
N PRO A 41 -12.00 -6.60 7.22
CA PRO A 41 -10.80 -5.81 7.43
C PRO A 41 -9.81 -6.50 8.39
N ALA A 42 -8.58 -6.70 7.94
CA ALA A 42 -7.47 -7.18 8.75
C ALA A 42 -6.94 -6.05 9.66
N ASP A 43 -6.35 -6.42 10.77
CA ASP A 43 -5.74 -5.50 11.74
C ASP A 43 -4.27 -5.84 11.98
N GLU A 44 -3.66 -5.15 12.94
CA GLU A 44 -2.26 -5.35 13.31
C GLU A 44 -1.98 -6.71 13.96
N GLU A 45 -2.99 -7.42 14.47
CA GLU A 45 -2.83 -8.74 15.09
C GLU A 45 -3.12 -9.89 14.11
N THR A 46 -3.63 -9.57 12.91
CA THR A 46 -3.93 -10.59 11.90
C THR A 46 -2.65 -11.35 11.52
N PRO A 47 -2.59 -12.68 11.72
CA PRO A 47 -1.39 -13.46 11.49
C PRO A 47 -0.95 -13.43 10.03
N SER A 48 0.36 -13.42 9.82
CA SER A 48 0.96 -13.54 8.49
C SER A 48 2.28 -14.30 8.56
N THR A 49 2.59 -15.02 7.50
CA THR A 49 3.84 -15.75 7.35
C THR A 49 4.60 -15.26 6.12
N LEU A 50 5.88 -15.64 6.00
CA LEU A 50 6.65 -15.31 4.80
C LEU A 50 6.07 -15.97 3.53
N ASP A 51 5.37 -17.10 3.65
CA ASP A 51 4.77 -17.80 2.51
C ASP A 51 3.51 -17.09 1.98
N ASP A 52 2.85 -16.30 2.81
CA ASP A 52 1.73 -15.45 2.39
C ASP A 52 2.18 -14.26 1.53
N MET A 53 3.48 -13.95 1.54
CA MET A 53 4.05 -12.79 0.87
C MET A 53 4.30 -13.06 -0.61
N ILE A 54 3.36 -12.62 -1.47
CA ILE A 54 3.43 -12.77 -2.92
C ILE A 54 4.40 -11.72 -3.50
N GLY A 55 5.46 -12.20 -4.15
CA GLY A 55 6.46 -11.38 -4.83
C GLY A 55 7.57 -10.85 -3.92
N HIS A 56 8.68 -10.45 -4.55
CA HIS A 56 9.89 -10.03 -3.83
C HIS A 56 9.70 -8.77 -2.99
N TYR A 57 8.82 -7.85 -3.42
CA TYR A 57 8.55 -6.62 -2.67
C TYR A 57 7.94 -6.94 -1.30
N LYS A 58 6.83 -7.69 -1.25
CA LYS A 58 6.17 -8.04 0.02
C LYS A 58 7.10 -8.86 0.92
N ARG A 59 7.80 -9.83 0.36
CA ARG A 59 8.78 -10.64 1.12
C ARG A 59 9.88 -9.77 1.73
N SER A 60 10.44 -8.83 0.98
CA SER A 60 11.50 -7.94 1.49
C SER A 60 11.00 -6.99 2.57
N LYS A 61 9.78 -6.45 2.44
CA LYS A 61 9.15 -5.60 3.46
C LYS A 61 8.83 -6.39 4.74
N TYR A 62 8.30 -7.59 4.59
CA TYR A 62 8.01 -8.48 5.71
C TYR A 62 9.28 -8.81 6.52
N LEU A 63 10.36 -9.23 5.84
CA LEU A 63 11.64 -9.53 6.49
C LEU A 63 12.26 -8.30 7.16
N ALA A 64 12.13 -7.12 6.54
CA ALA A 64 12.62 -5.87 7.12
C ALA A 64 11.84 -5.50 8.40
N GLU A 65 10.50 -5.62 8.38
CA GLU A 65 9.69 -5.37 9.58
C GLU A 65 9.97 -6.40 10.68
N ALA A 66 10.15 -7.67 10.32
CA ALA A 66 10.52 -8.72 11.28
C ALA A 66 11.86 -8.40 11.97
N GLU A 67 12.83 -7.89 11.21
CA GLU A 67 14.13 -7.48 11.77
C GLU A 67 14.00 -6.27 12.69
N VAL A 68 13.19 -5.27 12.34
CA VAL A 68 12.89 -4.12 13.20
C VAL A 68 12.23 -4.56 14.52
N LYS A 69 11.27 -5.48 14.46
CA LYS A 69 10.62 -6.06 15.65
C LYS A 69 11.62 -6.84 16.52
N ARG A 70 12.50 -7.61 15.88
CA ARG A 70 13.56 -8.30 16.60
C ARG A 70 14.45 -7.33 17.36
N LEU A 71 14.94 -6.27 16.70
CA LEU A 71 15.77 -5.23 17.33
C LEU A 71 15.04 -4.49 18.46
N ALA A 72 13.74 -4.22 18.29
CA ALA A 72 12.93 -3.64 19.35
C ALA A 72 12.90 -4.53 20.61
N ALA A 73 12.77 -5.85 20.41
CA ALA A 73 12.67 -6.81 21.51
C ALA A 73 14.04 -7.14 22.15
N THR A 74 15.14 -7.24 21.35
CA THR A 74 16.45 -7.72 21.85
C THR A 74 17.40 -6.60 22.21
N GLU A 75 17.30 -5.45 21.54
CA GLU A 75 18.23 -4.32 21.69
C GLU A 75 17.56 -3.09 22.31
N ASN A 76 16.28 -3.18 22.71
CA ASN A 76 15.48 -2.06 23.20
C ASN A 76 15.44 -0.87 22.22
N LEU A 77 15.41 -1.14 20.90
CA LEU A 77 15.33 -0.10 19.89
C LEU A 77 14.06 0.73 20.11
N PRO A 78 14.15 2.09 20.27
CA PRO A 78 12.99 2.93 20.57
C PRO A 78 12.15 3.23 19.30
N VAL A 79 11.61 2.19 18.68
CA VAL A 79 10.90 2.27 17.40
C VAL A 79 9.40 2.10 17.56
N VAL A 80 8.64 2.93 16.86
CA VAL A 80 7.21 2.76 16.56
C VAL A 80 7.10 2.41 15.09
N ILE A 81 6.28 1.42 14.75
CA ILE A 81 6.12 0.95 13.37
C ILE A 81 4.80 1.50 12.82
N VAL A 82 4.82 2.06 11.62
CA VAL A 82 3.61 2.45 10.91
C VAL A 82 3.46 1.64 9.63
N ASN A 83 2.24 1.19 9.35
CA ASN A 83 1.88 0.39 8.18
C ASN A 83 0.88 1.18 7.32
N PRO A 84 1.36 2.08 6.44
CA PRO A 84 0.48 2.74 5.50
C PRO A 84 -0.23 1.74 4.60
N SER A 85 -1.50 2.02 4.27
CA SER A 85 -2.28 1.22 3.33
C SER A 85 -1.98 1.62 1.87
N THR A 86 -2.96 2.11 1.13
CA THR A 86 -2.77 2.57 -0.25
C THR A 86 -2.89 4.09 -0.29
N PRO A 87 -1.77 4.83 -0.14
CA PRO A 87 -1.81 6.28 -0.18
C PRO A 87 -2.08 6.77 -1.60
N ILE A 88 -3.03 7.70 -1.71
CA ILE A 88 -3.37 8.43 -2.93
C ILE A 88 -3.36 9.92 -2.60
N GLY A 89 -2.92 10.74 -3.53
CA GLY A 89 -2.86 12.19 -3.34
C GLY A 89 -1.89 12.88 -4.27
N PRO A 90 -1.60 14.15 -4.03
CA PRO A 90 -0.69 14.95 -4.86
C PRO A 90 0.78 14.48 -4.72
N ARG A 91 1.63 14.95 -5.64
CA ARG A 91 3.08 14.74 -5.66
C ARG A 91 3.56 13.33 -6.04
N ASP A 92 2.71 12.54 -6.69
CA ASP A 92 3.11 11.27 -7.31
C ASP A 92 3.78 11.53 -8.67
N ILE A 93 5.00 12.11 -8.63
CA ILE A 93 5.77 12.62 -9.78
C ILE A 93 5.99 11.54 -10.85
N LYS A 94 6.39 10.35 -10.43
CA LYS A 94 6.46 9.17 -11.27
C LYS A 94 5.32 8.24 -10.89
N PRO A 95 4.19 8.30 -11.59
CA PRO A 95 2.98 7.63 -11.16
C PRO A 95 3.24 6.21 -10.66
N THR A 96 2.97 5.99 -9.39
CA THR A 96 2.97 4.66 -8.79
C THR A 96 1.90 3.79 -9.48
N PRO A 97 1.89 2.45 -9.33
CA PRO A 97 0.84 1.62 -9.90
C PRO A 97 -0.58 2.07 -9.52
N THR A 98 -0.78 2.55 -8.29
CA THR A 98 -2.06 3.09 -7.83
C THR A 98 -2.35 4.48 -8.37
N GLY A 99 -1.35 5.37 -8.44
CA GLY A 99 -1.49 6.67 -9.08
C GLY A 99 -1.77 6.54 -10.59
N ARG A 100 -1.15 5.58 -11.27
CA ARG A 100 -1.46 5.25 -12.67
C ARG A 100 -2.90 4.78 -12.84
N MET A 101 -3.40 3.94 -11.94
CA MET A 101 -4.80 3.50 -11.93
C MET A 101 -5.74 4.72 -11.81
N VAL A 102 -5.47 5.65 -10.91
CA VAL A 102 -6.26 6.89 -10.76
C VAL A 102 -6.21 7.72 -12.05
N LEU A 103 -5.03 7.93 -12.63
CA LEU A 103 -4.84 8.70 -13.86
C LEU A 103 -5.58 8.06 -15.05
N ASP A 104 -5.46 6.74 -15.23
CA ASP A 104 -6.09 6.03 -16.34
C ASP A 104 -7.62 6.00 -16.18
N ALA A 105 -8.13 5.89 -14.94
CA ALA A 105 -9.56 6.01 -14.67
C ALA A 105 -10.06 7.44 -14.92
N ALA A 106 -9.33 8.45 -14.46
CA ALA A 106 -9.68 9.85 -14.62
C ALA A 106 -9.70 10.31 -16.08
N THR A 107 -8.88 9.69 -16.93
CA THR A 107 -8.79 9.99 -18.36
C THR A 107 -9.60 9.06 -19.25
N GLY A 108 -10.40 8.16 -18.69
CA GLY A 108 -11.23 7.21 -19.43
C GLY A 108 -10.45 6.14 -20.20
N ARG A 109 -9.15 5.94 -19.90
CA ARG A 109 -8.29 4.96 -20.57
C ARG A 109 -8.44 3.53 -20.06
N MET A 110 -9.27 3.32 -19.04
CA MET A 110 -9.46 2.01 -18.42
C MET A 110 -10.62 1.25 -19.08
N PRO A 111 -10.36 0.22 -19.92
CA PRO A 111 -11.43 -0.44 -20.68
C PRO A 111 -12.24 -1.43 -19.82
N ALA A 112 -11.60 -1.99 -18.78
CA ALA A 112 -12.18 -3.04 -17.94
C ALA A 112 -11.49 -3.07 -16.57
N TYR A 113 -12.09 -3.78 -15.62
CA TYR A 113 -11.54 -3.94 -14.27
C TYR A 113 -11.70 -5.37 -13.75
N VAL A 114 -10.96 -5.71 -12.68
CA VAL A 114 -11.06 -6.98 -11.95
C VAL A 114 -11.76 -6.78 -10.61
N ASP A 115 -12.38 -7.86 -10.08
CA ASP A 115 -12.97 -7.84 -8.75
C ASP A 115 -11.86 -7.92 -7.69
N THR A 116 -11.51 -6.78 -7.13
CA THR A 116 -10.52 -6.61 -6.06
C THR A 116 -10.93 -5.46 -5.16
N GLY A 117 -10.21 -5.26 -4.06
CA GLY A 117 -10.45 -4.14 -3.15
C GLY A 117 -9.18 -3.68 -2.47
N LEU A 118 -9.14 -2.41 -2.11
CA LEU A 118 -8.04 -1.74 -1.46
C LEU A 118 -8.55 -0.92 -0.27
N ASN A 119 -7.72 -0.80 0.75
CA ASN A 119 -7.89 0.26 1.73
C ASN A 119 -7.17 1.50 1.19
N VAL A 120 -7.92 2.56 0.93
CA VAL A 120 -7.41 3.81 0.34
C VAL A 120 -7.33 4.89 1.41
N VAL A 121 -6.25 5.65 1.39
CA VAL A 121 -6.01 6.75 2.35
C VAL A 121 -5.39 7.95 1.64
N HIS A 122 -5.67 9.16 2.12
CA HIS A 122 -4.99 10.36 1.64
C HIS A 122 -3.53 10.37 2.08
N VAL A 123 -2.61 10.72 1.17
CA VAL A 123 -1.16 10.73 1.47
C VAL A 123 -0.78 11.66 2.63
N ASP A 124 -1.46 12.80 2.77
CA ASP A 124 -1.20 13.74 3.87
C ASP A 124 -1.72 13.21 5.22
N ASP A 125 -2.74 12.34 5.24
CA ASP A 125 -3.16 11.67 6.48
C ASP A 125 -2.14 10.63 6.91
N VAL A 126 -1.52 9.95 5.95
CA VAL A 126 -0.36 9.08 6.24
C VAL A 126 0.78 9.88 6.86
N ALA A 127 1.10 11.05 6.29
CA ALA A 127 2.13 11.94 6.85
C ALA A 127 1.78 12.40 8.28
N THR A 128 0.54 12.84 8.51
CA THR A 128 0.03 13.17 9.84
C THR A 128 0.12 11.99 10.80
N GLY A 129 -0.25 10.77 10.33
CA GLY A 129 -0.13 9.54 11.10
C GLY A 129 1.30 9.22 11.55
N HIS A 130 2.32 9.58 10.76
CA HIS A 130 3.73 9.45 11.17
C HIS A 130 4.08 10.41 12.32
N LEU A 131 3.59 11.65 12.28
CA LEU A 131 3.80 12.61 13.36
C LEU A 131 3.09 12.16 14.65
N LEU A 132 1.85 11.74 14.54
CA LEU A 132 1.09 11.19 15.67
C LEU A 132 1.76 9.93 16.27
N ALA A 133 2.28 9.04 15.42
CA ALA A 133 3.04 7.88 15.87
C ALA A 133 4.36 8.29 16.57
N PHE A 134 5.00 9.35 16.10
CA PHE A 134 6.16 9.90 16.79
C PHE A 134 5.80 10.49 18.16
N GLU A 135 4.69 11.19 18.28
CA GLU A 135 4.28 11.85 19.52
C GLU A 135 3.65 10.87 20.52
N HIS A 136 2.73 10.03 20.09
CA HIS A 136 1.86 9.24 20.95
C HIS A 136 2.06 7.72 20.84
N GLY A 137 2.75 7.23 19.79
CA GLY A 137 2.88 5.80 19.54
C GLY A 137 3.64 5.06 20.65
N THR A 138 3.21 3.87 20.98
CA THR A 138 3.88 2.99 21.94
C THR A 138 5.08 2.31 21.27
N VAL A 139 6.24 2.39 21.88
CA VAL A 139 7.47 1.74 21.39
C VAL A 139 7.24 0.23 21.25
N GLY A 140 7.71 -0.34 20.15
CA GLY A 140 7.54 -1.74 19.79
C GLY A 140 6.20 -2.08 19.15
N ARG A 141 5.21 -1.17 19.17
CA ARG A 141 3.90 -1.37 18.51
C ARG A 141 3.90 -0.95 17.06
N ARG A 142 2.96 -1.53 16.31
CA ARG A 142 2.65 -1.16 14.93
C ARG A 142 1.25 -0.59 14.82
N TYR A 143 1.08 0.35 13.87
CA TYR A 143 -0.17 1.08 13.64
C TYR A 143 -0.47 1.14 12.15
N ILE A 144 -1.65 0.67 11.76
CA ILE A 144 -2.13 0.80 10.39
C ILE A 144 -2.58 2.24 10.17
N LEU A 145 -1.99 2.90 9.15
CA LEU A 145 -2.41 4.20 8.67
C LEU A 145 -3.22 4.01 7.40
N GLY A 146 -4.50 3.74 7.56
CA GLY A 146 -5.45 3.46 6.49
C GLY A 146 -6.61 4.45 6.49
N GLY A 147 -7.49 4.32 5.50
CA GLY A 147 -8.71 5.08 5.35
C GLY A 147 -9.90 4.17 5.03
N GLU A 148 -10.55 4.37 3.89
CA GLU A 148 -11.75 3.62 3.50
C GLU A 148 -11.41 2.32 2.77
N ASN A 149 -12.12 1.25 3.11
CA ASN A 149 -12.07 -0.02 2.39
C ASN A 149 -13.03 0.02 1.20
N LEU A 150 -12.51 0.03 -0.01
CA LEU A 150 -13.28 0.15 -1.24
C LEU A 150 -12.96 -0.98 -2.23
N THR A 151 -13.98 -1.51 -2.87
CA THR A 151 -13.79 -2.33 -4.06
C THR A 151 -13.25 -1.48 -5.21
N LEU A 152 -12.52 -2.08 -6.15
CA LEU A 152 -12.05 -1.36 -7.34
C LEU A 152 -13.22 -0.74 -8.12
N LYS A 153 -14.36 -1.40 -8.15
CA LYS A 153 -15.59 -0.84 -8.76
C LYS A 153 -16.00 0.48 -8.10
N GLU A 154 -16.05 0.53 -6.77
CA GLU A 154 -16.39 1.75 -6.03
C GLU A 154 -15.36 2.86 -6.25
N ILE A 155 -14.06 2.52 -6.24
CA ILE A 155 -12.98 3.46 -6.55
C ILE A 155 -13.22 4.09 -7.93
N LEU A 156 -13.46 3.28 -8.96
CA LEU A 156 -13.67 3.75 -10.32
C LEU A 156 -14.96 4.56 -10.48
N GLN A 157 -16.02 4.20 -9.75
CA GLN A 157 -17.25 4.99 -9.71
C GLN A 157 -17.05 6.36 -9.09
N ARG A 158 -16.32 6.47 -7.96
CA ARG A 158 -16.01 7.75 -7.31
C ARG A 158 -15.14 8.64 -8.20
N ILE A 159 -14.10 8.08 -8.83
CA ILE A 159 -13.28 8.82 -9.80
C ILE A 159 -14.12 9.30 -10.98
N GLY A 160 -14.99 8.44 -11.50
CA GLY A 160 -15.92 8.82 -12.58
C GLY A 160 -16.87 9.94 -12.20
N ALA A 161 -17.38 9.95 -10.98
CA ALA A 161 -18.23 11.03 -10.46
C ALA A 161 -17.48 12.37 -10.34
N ILE A 162 -16.18 12.33 -10.00
CA ILE A 162 -15.33 13.53 -9.89
C ILE A 162 -14.98 14.09 -11.28
N THR A 163 -14.69 13.23 -12.26
CA THR A 163 -14.15 13.64 -13.57
C THR A 163 -15.22 13.76 -14.66
N GLY A 164 -16.39 13.20 -14.46
CA GLY A 164 -17.44 13.09 -15.49
C GLY A 164 -17.20 11.93 -16.48
N HIS A 165 -16.09 11.20 -16.38
CA HIS A 165 -15.83 10.04 -17.22
C HIS A 165 -16.53 8.80 -16.66
N PRO A 166 -17.32 8.07 -17.47
CA PRO A 166 -18.02 6.88 -17.00
C PRO A 166 -17.00 5.79 -16.63
N PRO A 167 -17.21 5.09 -15.48
CA PRO A 167 -16.36 3.99 -15.11
C PRO A 167 -16.45 2.83 -16.12
N PRO A 168 -15.41 1.99 -16.24
CA PRO A 168 -15.41 0.84 -17.14
C PRO A 168 -16.56 -0.11 -16.80
N ARG A 169 -17.28 -0.57 -17.86
CA ARG A 169 -18.45 -1.45 -17.71
C ARG A 169 -18.09 -2.92 -17.56
N TRP A 170 -16.95 -3.34 -18.10
CA TRP A 170 -16.59 -4.75 -18.20
C TRP A 170 -15.77 -5.21 -16.99
N ARG A 171 -16.34 -6.16 -16.24
CA ARG A 171 -15.61 -6.89 -15.21
C ARG A 171 -14.97 -8.12 -15.82
N LEU A 172 -13.67 -8.23 -15.76
CA LEU A 172 -12.92 -9.37 -16.26
C LEU A 172 -12.78 -10.43 -15.17
N PRO A 173 -13.13 -11.70 -15.46
CA PRO A 173 -12.86 -12.80 -14.54
C PRO A 173 -11.35 -13.01 -14.36
N HIS A 174 -10.90 -13.24 -13.12
CA HIS A 174 -9.49 -13.47 -12.80
C HIS A 174 -8.84 -14.58 -13.62
N ASN A 175 -9.63 -15.63 -13.94
CA ASN A 175 -9.14 -16.78 -14.69
C ASN A 175 -8.81 -16.46 -16.16
N LEU A 176 -9.41 -15.42 -16.74
CA LEU A 176 -9.10 -14.95 -18.10
C LEU A 176 -7.86 -14.05 -18.13
N ILE A 177 -7.56 -13.36 -17.04
CA ILE A 177 -6.45 -12.40 -16.99
C ILE A 177 -5.13 -13.11 -16.66
N LEU A 178 -5.17 -14.22 -15.92
CA LEU A 178 -3.95 -14.93 -15.54
C LEU A 178 -3.12 -15.39 -16.76
N PRO A 179 -3.70 -16.03 -17.80
CA PRO A 179 -2.98 -16.34 -19.03
C PRO A 179 -2.42 -15.11 -19.74
N ILE A 180 -3.17 -14.00 -19.75
CA ILE A 180 -2.72 -12.73 -20.34
C ILE A 180 -1.48 -12.21 -19.60
N GLY A 181 -1.47 -12.25 -18.26
CA GLY A 181 -0.31 -11.89 -17.46
C GLY A 181 0.95 -12.70 -17.83
N TYR A 182 0.83 -14.02 -18.00
CA TYR A 182 1.93 -14.88 -18.42
C TYR A 182 2.43 -14.53 -19.84
N LEU A 183 1.51 -14.29 -20.77
CA LEU A 183 1.86 -13.91 -22.15
C LEU A 183 2.57 -12.57 -22.19
N MET A 184 2.11 -11.57 -21.43
CA MET A 184 2.72 -10.24 -21.38
C MET A 184 4.10 -10.26 -20.70
N GLU A 185 4.26 -11.00 -19.60
CA GLU A 185 5.60 -11.17 -18.98
C GLU A 185 6.56 -11.93 -19.89
N GLY A 186 6.08 -12.93 -20.64
CA GLY A 186 6.87 -13.65 -21.65
C GLY A 186 7.30 -12.73 -22.81
N TRP A 187 6.36 -11.92 -23.30
CA TRP A 187 6.62 -10.97 -24.40
C TRP A 187 7.64 -9.89 -24.00
N THR A 188 7.48 -9.27 -22.82
CA THR A 188 8.43 -8.26 -22.34
C THR A 188 9.83 -8.82 -22.10
N LYS A 189 9.97 -10.08 -21.69
CA LYS A 189 11.27 -10.76 -21.59
C LYS A 189 11.90 -11.01 -22.96
N LEU A 190 11.10 -11.28 -23.99
CA LEU A 190 11.57 -11.52 -25.37
C LEU A 190 11.95 -10.23 -26.08
N VAL A 191 11.19 -9.15 -25.90
CA VAL A 191 11.35 -7.88 -26.62
C VAL A 191 12.28 -6.91 -25.88
N GLY A 192 12.56 -7.16 -24.58
CA GLY A 192 13.54 -6.39 -23.81
C GLY A 192 13.13 -4.95 -23.49
N SER A 193 11.85 -4.57 -23.65
CA SER A 193 11.41 -3.18 -23.46
C SER A 193 10.16 -3.07 -22.58
N GLY A 194 10.26 -2.27 -21.51
CA GLY A 194 9.15 -1.81 -20.68
C GLY A 194 8.74 -2.76 -19.55
N GLU A 195 7.95 -2.23 -18.61
CA GLU A 195 7.28 -3.04 -17.59
C GLU A 195 5.94 -3.56 -18.15
N PRO A 196 5.60 -4.86 -17.93
CA PRO A 196 4.34 -5.41 -18.43
C PRO A 196 3.15 -4.70 -17.75
N LEU A 197 2.15 -4.31 -18.54
CA LEU A 197 0.92 -3.69 -18.05
C LEU A 197 0.14 -4.61 -17.07
N VAL A 198 0.27 -5.92 -17.25
CA VAL A 198 -0.34 -6.94 -16.39
C VAL A 198 0.73 -7.93 -15.98
N THR A 199 0.98 -8.06 -14.68
CA THR A 199 1.91 -9.04 -14.12
C THR A 199 1.17 -10.20 -13.47
N VAL A 200 1.75 -11.41 -13.51
CA VAL A 200 1.19 -12.59 -12.84
C VAL A 200 1.00 -12.35 -11.34
N ASN A 201 1.97 -11.68 -10.70
CA ASN A 201 1.86 -11.32 -9.29
C ASN A 201 0.73 -10.31 -9.05
N GLY A 202 0.55 -9.33 -9.93
CA GLY A 202 -0.56 -8.38 -9.87
C GLY A 202 -1.93 -9.08 -9.94
N VAL A 203 -2.09 -10.03 -10.86
CA VAL A 203 -3.33 -10.82 -10.98
C VAL A 203 -3.58 -11.70 -9.76
N ARG A 204 -2.54 -12.33 -9.19
CA ARG A 204 -2.67 -13.11 -7.95
C ARG A 204 -3.05 -12.25 -6.75
N LEU A 205 -2.50 -11.04 -6.65
CA LEU A 205 -2.86 -10.07 -5.62
C LEU A 205 -4.29 -9.56 -5.79
N ALA A 206 -4.72 -9.34 -7.04
CA ALA A 206 -6.08 -8.89 -7.36
C ALA A 206 -7.19 -9.89 -6.97
N LYS A 207 -6.85 -11.13 -6.67
CA LYS A 207 -7.82 -12.11 -6.11
C LYS A 207 -8.15 -11.86 -4.63
N LYS A 208 -7.37 -11.05 -3.94
CA LYS A 208 -7.51 -10.78 -2.50
C LYS A 208 -8.02 -9.35 -2.31
N ARG A 209 -8.99 -9.18 -1.43
CA ARG A 209 -9.38 -7.84 -0.95
C ARG A 209 -8.41 -7.41 0.14
N MET A 210 -7.69 -6.33 -0.10
CA MET A 210 -6.73 -5.75 0.84
C MET A 210 -7.44 -4.71 1.70
N PHE A 211 -8.30 -5.19 2.59
CA PHE A 211 -9.06 -4.39 3.53
C PHE A 211 -8.40 -4.40 4.90
N PHE A 212 -8.29 -3.23 5.51
CA PHE A 212 -7.60 -3.04 6.78
C PHE A 212 -8.41 -2.13 7.70
N SER A 213 -8.15 -2.27 9.00
CA SER A 213 -8.74 -1.44 10.06
C SER A 213 -7.67 -0.55 10.69
N SER A 214 -7.95 0.74 10.80
CA SER A 214 -7.10 1.73 11.48
C SER A 214 -7.51 1.96 12.93
N SER A 215 -8.41 1.15 13.48
CA SER A 215 -9.02 1.36 14.80
C SER A 215 -8.00 1.48 15.93
N ARG A 216 -6.84 0.84 15.83
CA ARG A 216 -5.75 1.02 16.80
C ARG A 216 -5.14 2.42 16.72
N ALA A 217 -4.81 2.89 15.51
CA ALA A 217 -4.28 4.22 15.29
C ALA A 217 -5.28 5.30 15.74
N GLU A 218 -6.56 5.11 15.46
CA GLU A 218 -7.63 6.02 15.90
C GLU A 218 -7.68 6.15 17.42
N ARG A 219 -7.70 5.03 18.14
CA ARG A 219 -7.81 5.03 19.60
C ARG A 219 -6.55 5.48 20.32
N GLU A 220 -5.37 5.06 19.85
CA GLU A 220 -4.11 5.24 20.58
C GLU A 220 -3.32 6.48 20.12
N LEU A 221 -3.50 6.89 18.87
CA LEU A 221 -2.78 8.05 18.31
C LEU A 221 -3.69 9.27 18.08
N GLY A 222 -5.02 9.10 18.14
CA GLY A 222 -5.96 10.13 17.69
C GLY A 222 -5.97 10.32 16.17
N TYR A 223 -5.54 9.29 15.42
CA TYR A 223 -5.51 9.31 13.95
C TYR A 223 -6.92 9.45 13.38
N GLN A 224 -7.08 10.29 12.37
CA GLN A 224 -8.33 10.46 11.64
C GLN A 224 -8.02 10.59 10.15
N ALA A 225 -8.56 9.68 9.34
CA ALA A 225 -8.47 9.77 7.90
C ALA A 225 -9.64 10.61 7.37
N ARG A 226 -9.34 11.51 6.44
CA ARG A 226 -10.37 12.29 5.70
C ARG A 226 -11.11 11.40 4.71
N PRO A 227 -12.28 11.87 4.18
CA PRO A 227 -12.98 11.16 3.12
C PRO A 227 -12.09 10.93 1.89
N VAL A 228 -12.10 9.70 1.37
CA VAL A 228 -11.20 9.30 0.27
C VAL A 228 -11.43 10.06 -1.04
N ASP A 229 -12.61 10.66 -1.22
CA ASP A 229 -12.91 11.52 -2.38
C ASP A 229 -11.99 12.73 -2.45
N GLU A 230 -11.48 13.23 -1.32
CA GLU A 230 -10.46 14.28 -1.29
C GLU A 230 -9.15 13.77 -1.87
N ALA A 231 -8.73 12.55 -1.48
CA ALA A 231 -7.52 11.94 -2.03
C ALA A 231 -7.57 11.81 -3.56
N PHE A 232 -8.73 11.40 -4.10
CA PHE A 232 -8.91 11.30 -5.56
C PHE A 232 -8.90 12.67 -6.22
N ARG A 233 -9.62 13.68 -5.67
CA ARG A 233 -9.61 15.04 -6.24
C ARG A 233 -8.22 15.64 -6.26
N ASP A 234 -7.48 15.53 -5.17
CA ASP A 234 -6.15 16.12 -5.04
C ASP A 234 -5.13 15.44 -5.95
N ALA A 235 -5.21 14.10 -6.08
CA ALA A 235 -4.39 13.36 -7.04
C ALA A 235 -4.69 13.76 -8.49
N ILE A 236 -5.99 13.82 -8.87
CA ILE A 236 -6.41 14.19 -10.22
C ILE A 236 -5.99 15.62 -10.56
N ASN A 237 -6.24 16.57 -9.64
CA ASN A 237 -5.83 17.96 -9.81
C ASN A 237 -4.31 18.09 -10.01
N TRP A 238 -3.54 17.34 -9.19
CA TRP A 238 -2.09 17.34 -9.31
C TRP A 238 -1.61 16.79 -10.65
N PHE A 239 -2.16 15.68 -11.12
CA PHE A 239 -1.83 15.11 -12.44
C PHE A 239 -2.21 16.06 -13.59
N HIS A 240 -3.33 16.79 -13.50
CA HIS A 240 -3.70 17.77 -14.52
C HIS A 240 -2.74 18.97 -14.58
N GLN A 241 -2.13 19.34 -13.47
CA GLN A 241 -1.21 20.48 -13.41
C GLN A 241 0.23 20.15 -13.76
N ASN A 242 0.63 18.87 -13.63
CA ASN A 242 2.02 18.45 -13.70
C ASN A 242 2.29 17.28 -14.66
N GLY A 243 1.28 16.81 -15.40
CA GLY A 243 1.37 15.65 -16.30
C GLY A 243 1.30 15.96 -17.78
#